data_2cb1b8f249209b1987698b70076d8ca9
#
_entry.id   2cb1b8f249209b1987698b70076d8ca9
#
_cell.length_a   1.000
_cell.length_b   1.000
_cell.length_c   1.000
_cell.angle_alpha   90.00
_cell.angle_beta   90.00
_cell.angle_gamma   90.00
#
_symmetry.space_group_name_H-M   'P 1'
#
loop_
_entity.id
_entity.type
_entity.pdbx_description
1 polymer ?
#
loop_
_entity_poly.entity_id
_entity_poly.type
_entity_poly.pdbx_seq_one_letter_code
_entity_poly.pdbx_strand_id
1 'polypeptide(L)'
;MNNSAINYQGYYKYFFILGMLLFSFGLNWSMFLVSLSIIIMAASLIVKIEITKPFVSIYTKWGYDFKLLFKDPIYLILIFVFLVNLISGLWSEEKPLWIWFTRMMLPFLFLPMVMIRIGTVPRKWIHGFWLLCISSIFFTSIWILFDYIQHSQEINEFIMKGGAVKTPISHIRYSIIIACSILILMQWIVKNEVFEKKFERWIYIFLFIYFIIFIHIISVKSGIIGLYIGLFIYWTFYLLKNKKMIQWLAMIATLFILSIAAYNLVPSLKSKVAYTVWQYSEWQKGKWLYYSDIERLVSIQMGLQIVKNFPISGTGIGDIEQVTKDTYYECLNHKEIKYAHNQFIFSWAACGLLGLLSIF
;
A
#
# COMPACT_ATOMS: atom_id res chain seq x y z
N MET A 1 37.84 14.17 0.40
CA MET A 1 37.33 13.10 -0.48
C MET A 1 36.32 13.72 -1.44
N ASN A 2 36.72 13.90 -2.68
CA ASN A 2 35.92 14.57 -3.70
C ASN A 2 34.62 13.79 -3.99
N ASN A 3 33.51 14.31 -3.50
CA ASN A 3 32.18 13.95 -3.96
C ASN A 3 32.03 14.47 -5.40
N SER A 4 32.55 13.74 -6.37
CA SER A 4 32.06 13.85 -7.73
C SER A 4 30.64 13.29 -7.75
N ALA A 5 29.68 14.10 -7.31
CA ALA A 5 28.30 13.91 -7.64
C ALA A 5 28.22 13.90 -9.17
N ILE A 6 28.19 12.71 -9.74
CA ILE A 6 28.04 12.52 -11.17
C ILE A 6 26.74 13.22 -11.52
N ASN A 7 26.91 14.38 -12.16
CA ASN A 7 25.81 15.24 -12.58
C ASN A 7 25.13 14.55 -13.77
N TYR A 8 24.30 13.52 -13.47
CA TYR A 8 23.47 12.83 -14.44
C TYR A 8 22.33 13.75 -14.89
N GLN A 9 22.70 14.83 -15.58
CA GLN A 9 21.78 15.70 -16.30
C GLN A 9 21.34 15.00 -17.61
N GLY A 10 20.74 13.83 -17.50
CA GLY A 10 20.23 13.13 -18.67
C GLY A 10 18.70 13.15 -18.67
N TYR A 11 18.12 13.14 -19.84
CA TYR A 11 16.68 13.25 -20.12
C TYR A 11 15.82 12.06 -19.62
N TYR A 12 16.40 10.99 -19.06
CA TYR A 12 15.65 9.95 -18.35
C TYR A 12 14.86 10.49 -17.15
N LYS A 13 15.25 11.67 -16.62
CA LYS A 13 14.45 12.37 -15.61
C LYS A 13 13.04 12.66 -16.09
N TYR A 14 12.83 12.91 -17.38
CA TYR A 14 11.49 13.17 -17.92
C TYR A 14 10.61 11.93 -17.91
N PHE A 15 11.14 10.74 -18.21
CA PHE A 15 10.40 9.49 -18.07
C PHE A 15 10.01 9.25 -16.60
N PHE A 16 10.91 9.50 -15.68
CA PHE A 16 10.64 9.37 -14.26
C PHE A 16 9.59 10.38 -13.79
N ILE A 17 9.71 11.66 -14.17
CA ILE A 17 8.74 12.70 -13.82
C ILE A 17 7.36 12.35 -14.40
N LEU A 18 7.29 11.98 -15.67
CA LEU A 18 6.04 11.56 -16.32
C LEU A 18 5.44 10.34 -15.60
N GLY A 19 6.28 9.36 -15.28
CA GLY A 19 5.86 8.20 -14.50
C GLY A 19 5.33 8.61 -13.12
N MET A 20 6.01 9.48 -12.38
CA MET A 20 5.52 9.99 -11.10
C MET A 20 4.18 10.72 -11.23
N LEU A 21 3.99 11.55 -12.25
CA LEU A 21 2.72 12.25 -12.52
C LEU A 21 1.60 11.24 -12.78
N LEU A 22 1.82 10.30 -13.68
CA LEU A 22 0.83 9.26 -13.98
C LEU A 22 0.53 8.37 -12.77
N PHE A 23 1.54 8.06 -11.97
CA PHE A 23 1.39 7.28 -10.76
C PHE A 23 0.53 8.02 -9.72
N SER A 24 0.75 9.33 -9.53
CA SER A 24 -0.02 10.14 -8.56
C SER A 24 -1.51 10.18 -8.89
N PHE A 25 -1.87 10.29 -10.17
CA PHE A 25 -3.27 10.19 -10.60
C PHE A 25 -3.78 8.74 -10.55
N GLY A 26 -2.97 7.81 -11.04
CA GLY A 26 -3.33 6.39 -11.13
C GLY A 26 -3.68 5.78 -9.78
N LEU A 27 -3.00 6.18 -8.71
CA LEU A 27 -3.26 5.70 -7.35
C LEU A 27 -4.73 5.86 -6.93
N ASN A 28 -5.41 6.90 -7.42
CA ASN A 28 -6.79 7.22 -7.02
C ASN A 28 -7.84 6.84 -8.08
N TRP A 29 -7.44 6.69 -9.35
CA TRP A 29 -8.40 6.57 -10.44
C TRP A 29 -8.30 5.27 -11.22
N SER A 30 -7.09 4.73 -11.41
CA SER A 30 -6.93 3.62 -12.35
C SER A 30 -5.67 2.81 -12.12
N MET A 31 -5.83 1.50 -11.87
CA MET A 31 -4.71 0.56 -11.81
C MET A 31 -3.95 0.45 -13.14
N PHE A 32 -4.63 0.72 -14.26
CA PHE A 32 -3.99 0.80 -15.57
C PHE A 32 -2.94 1.93 -15.62
N LEU A 33 -3.30 3.13 -15.12
CA LEU A 33 -2.35 4.25 -15.05
C LEU A 33 -1.16 3.96 -14.12
N VAL A 34 -1.39 3.24 -13.02
CA VAL A 34 -0.31 2.78 -12.14
C VAL A 34 0.64 1.85 -12.91
N SER A 35 0.11 0.86 -13.61
CA SER A 35 0.94 -0.07 -14.40
C SER A 35 1.67 0.65 -15.54
N LEU A 36 0.99 1.54 -16.25
CA LEU A 36 1.59 2.35 -17.32
C LEU A 36 2.71 3.25 -16.78
N SER A 37 2.52 3.86 -15.61
CA SER A 37 3.54 4.69 -14.97
C SER A 37 4.82 3.91 -14.66
N ILE A 38 4.69 2.68 -14.16
CA ILE A 38 5.82 1.80 -13.86
C ILE A 38 6.56 1.41 -15.15
N ILE A 39 5.82 1.10 -16.22
CA ILE A 39 6.40 0.77 -17.53
C ILE A 39 7.19 1.99 -18.08
N ILE A 40 6.62 3.19 -17.99
CA ILE A 40 7.30 4.43 -18.43
C ILE A 40 8.54 4.69 -17.60
N MET A 41 8.48 4.51 -16.27
CA MET A 41 9.67 4.62 -15.42
C MET A 41 10.72 3.56 -15.80
N ALA A 42 10.32 2.31 -16.04
CA ALA A 42 11.21 1.24 -16.47
C ALA A 42 11.83 1.49 -17.84
N ALA A 43 11.11 2.14 -18.77
CA ALA A 43 11.66 2.53 -20.06
C ALA A 43 12.90 3.45 -19.94
N SER A 44 13.00 4.23 -18.85
CA SER A 44 14.19 5.03 -18.54
C SER A 44 15.45 4.19 -18.36
N LEU A 45 15.34 2.90 -18.07
CA LEU A 45 16.48 1.99 -17.96
C LEU A 45 17.11 1.64 -19.31
N ILE A 46 16.35 1.70 -20.38
CA ILE A 46 16.79 1.29 -21.73
C ILE A 46 17.10 2.52 -22.59
N VAL A 47 16.22 3.51 -22.54
CA VAL A 47 16.25 4.66 -23.44
C VAL A 47 16.84 5.87 -22.74
N LYS A 48 17.81 6.50 -23.38
CA LYS A 48 18.36 7.80 -23.01
C LYS A 48 18.00 8.79 -24.09
N ILE A 49 17.18 9.79 -23.76
CA ILE A 49 16.84 10.89 -24.68
C ILE A 49 17.81 12.05 -24.40
N GLU A 50 18.44 12.57 -25.43
CA GLU A 50 19.30 13.76 -25.37
C GLU A 50 18.81 14.83 -26.35
N ILE A 51 18.82 16.10 -25.95
CA ILE A 51 18.45 17.22 -26.88
C ILE A 51 19.56 17.43 -27.90
N THR A 52 20.79 17.06 -27.57
CA THR A 52 21.93 17.05 -28.50
C THR A 52 21.96 15.74 -29.27
N LYS A 53 22.35 15.80 -30.55
CA LYS A 53 22.44 14.61 -31.42
C LYS A 53 23.36 13.53 -30.83
N PRO A 54 22.98 12.24 -30.90
CA PRO A 54 21.69 11.70 -31.35
C PRO A 54 20.59 11.90 -30.32
N PHE A 55 19.38 12.29 -30.75
CA PHE A 55 18.22 12.53 -29.84
C PHE A 55 17.83 11.35 -28.99
N VAL A 56 18.10 10.13 -29.45
CA VAL A 56 17.80 8.89 -28.74
C VAL A 56 19.02 7.99 -28.77
N SER A 57 19.47 7.55 -27.64
CA SER A 57 20.56 6.57 -27.50
C SER A 57 20.19 5.45 -26.52
N ILE A 58 20.81 4.29 -26.73
CA ILE A 58 20.65 3.16 -25.80
C ILE A 58 21.63 3.34 -24.65
N TYR A 59 21.14 3.12 -23.44
CA TYR A 59 21.99 3.19 -22.26
C TYR A 59 22.94 2.00 -22.16
N THR A 60 24.21 2.25 -21.89
CA THR A 60 25.27 1.23 -21.89
C THR A 60 25.97 1.00 -20.56
N LYS A 61 25.68 1.82 -19.51
CA LYS A 61 26.40 1.75 -18.22
C LYS A 61 25.76 0.80 -17.19
N TRP A 62 25.11 -0.25 -17.63
CA TRP A 62 24.45 -1.25 -16.77
C TRP A 62 25.34 -1.82 -15.67
N GLY A 63 26.61 -2.12 -15.98
CA GLY A 63 27.54 -2.69 -15.02
C GLY A 63 27.83 -1.76 -13.83
N TYR A 64 27.75 -0.46 -14.01
CA TYR A 64 27.89 0.52 -12.94
C TYR A 64 26.65 0.55 -12.05
N ASP A 65 25.46 0.55 -12.63
CA ASP A 65 24.20 0.54 -11.91
C ASP A 65 24.09 -0.75 -11.06
N PHE A 66 24.48 -1.90 -11.60
CA PHE A 66 24.54 -3.14 -10.84
C PHE A 66 25.49 -3.06 -9.64
N LYS A 67 26.67 -2.46 -9.78
CA LYS A 67 27.61 -2.27 -8.66
C LYS A 67 27.01 -1.38 -7.56
N LEU A 68 26.24 -0.36 -7.92
CA LEU A 68 25.54 0.50 -6.95
C LEU A 68 24.41 -0.24 -6.24
N LEU A 69 23.72 -1.13 -6.92
CA LEU A 69 22.65 -1.94 -6.36
C LEU A 69 23.14 -2.77 -5.17
N PHE A 70 24.34 -3.35 -5.25
CA PHE A 70 24.94 -4.13 -4.17
C PHE A 70 25.46 -3.28 -2.99
N LYS A 71 25.47 -1.94 -3.10
CA LYS A 71 25.88 -1.06 -2.01
C LYS A 71 24.74 -0.68 -1.06
N ASP A 72 23.49 -0.78 -1.49
CA ASP A 72 22.34 -0.42 -0.68
C ASP A 72 21.47 -1.66 -0.41
N PRO A 73 21.41 -2.12 0.85
CA PRO A 73 20.66 -3.33 1.22
C PRO A 73 19.16 -3.22 0.94
N ILE A 74 18.59 -2.00 0.96
CA ILE A 74 17.14 -1.81 0.68
C ILE A 74 16.80 -2.27 -0.74
N TYR A 75 17.63 -1.91 -1.73
CA TYR A 75 17.40 -2.34 -3.11
C TYR A 75 17.55 -3.86 -3.28
N LEU A 76 18.52 -4.46 -2.58
CA LEU A 76 18.71 -5.90 -2.60
C LEU A 76 17.53 -6.66 -1.99
N ILE A 77 16.98 -6.18 -0.88
CA ILE A 77 15.80 -6.76 -0.24
C ILE A 77 14.60 -6.73 -1.22
N LEU A 78 14.37 -5.58 -1.88
CA LEU A 78 13.27 -5.48 -2.86
C LEU A 78 13.43 -6.46 -4.03
N ILE A 79 14.65 -6.57 -4.57
CA ILE A 79 14.92 -7.52 -5.66
C ILE A 79 14.83 -8.96 -5.18
N PHE A 80 15.20 -9.24 -3.93
CA PHE A 80 15.08 -10.56 -3.35
C PHE A 80 13.63 -11.06 -3.33
N VAL A 81 12.65 -10.19 -3.07
CA VAL A 81 11.22 -10.53 -3.20
C VAL A 81 10.89 -11.06 -4.61
N PHE A 82 11.38 -10.37 -5.65
CA PHE A 82 11.19 -10.83 -7.03
C PHE A 82 11.89 -12.16 -7.31
N LEU A 83 13.14 -12.30 -6.89
CA LEU A 83 13.94 -13.50 -7.13
C LEU A 83 13.35 -14.74 -6.47
N VAL A 84 12.82 -14.63 -5.25
CA VAL A 84 12.18 -15.75 -4.57
C VAL A 84 10.96 -16.24 -5.36
N ASN A 85 10.12 -15.33 -5.87
CA ASN A 85 8.99 -15.71 -6.71
C ASN A 85 9.45 -16.34 -8.05
N LEU A 86 10.49 -15.79 -8.66
CA LEU A 86 11.06 -16.34 -9.89
C LEU A 86 11.60 -17.77 -9.69
N ILE A 87 12.40 -17.98 -8.64
CA ILE A 87 13.03 -19.26 -8.34
C ILE A 87 11.99 -20.31 -7.96
N SER A 88 10.88 -19.92 -7.28
CA SER A 88 9.82 -20.87 -6.91
C SER A 88 9.18 -21.57 -8.11
N GLY A 89 9.32 -21.03 -9.31
CA GLY A 89 8.90 -21.68 -10.55
C GLY A 89 9.71 -22.93 -10.92
N LEU A 90 10.87 -23.17 -10.32
CA LEU A 90 11.66 -24.36 -10.60
C LEU A 90 10.95 -25.65 -10.15
N TRP A 91 10.17 -25.58 -9.08
CA TRP A 91 9.39 -26.70 -8.53
C TRP A 91 7.87 -26.52 -8.67
N SER A 92 7.38 -25.44 -9.27
CA SER A 92 5.97 -25.28 -9.61
C SER A 92 5.63 -26.11 -10.86
N GLU A 93 4.52 -26.84 -10.83
CA GLU A 93 3.98 -27.57 -11.99
C GLU A 93 3.17 -26.62 -12.89
N GLU A 94 2.31 -25.78 -12.30
CA GLU A 94 1.46 -24.80 -12.98
C GLU A 94 2.24 -23.57 -13.46
N LYS A 95 2.93 -23.70 -14.59
CA LYS A 95 3.76 -22.63 -15.19
C LYS A 95 3.00 -21.36 -15.56
N PRO A 96 1.74 -21.41 -16.09
CA PRO A 96 1.00 -20.19 -16.42
C PRO A 96 0.76 -19.30 -15.21
N LEU A 97 0.39 -19.88 -14.06
CA LEU A 97 0.14 -19.15 -12.82
C LEU A 97 1.45 -18.59 -12.23
N TRP A 98 2.53 -19.38 -12.27
CA TRP A 98 3.86 -18.90 -11.89
C TRP A 98 4.31 -17.69 -12.72
N ILE A 99 4.14 -17.70 -14.05
CA ILE A 99 4.47 -16.57 -14.93
C ILE A 99 3.63 -15.36 -14.56
N TRP A 100 2.34 -15.55 -14.28
CA TRP A 100 1.44 -14.47 -13.89
C TRP A 100 1.88 -13.78 -12.59
N PHE A 101 2.17 -14.54 -11.53
CA PHE A 101 2.68 -14.00 -10.27
C PHE A 101 4.03 -13.31 -10.45
N THR A 102 4.97 -13.94 -11.17
CA THR A 102 6.31 -13.39 -11.43
C THR A 102 6.22 -12.07 -12.18
N ARG A 103 5.30 -11.97 -13.16
CA ARG A 103 5.04 -10.70 -13.88
C ARG A 103 4.52 -9.61 -12.96
N MET A 104 3.66 -9.94 -12.00
CA MET A 104 3.18 -8.97 -11.00
C MET A 104 4.29 -8.46 -10.08
N MET A 105 5.36 -9.23 -9.89
CA MET A 105 6.51 -8.85 -9.06
C MET A 105 7.60 -8.08 -9.83
N LEU A 106 7.48 -7.89 -11.15
CA LEU A 106 8.43 -7.11 -11.95
C LEU A 106 8.72 -5.68 -11.41
N PRO A 107 7.77 -4.95 -10.80
CA PRO A 107 8.06 -3.67 -10.17
C PRO A 107 9.17 -3.74 -9.12
N PHE A 108 9.27 -4.84 -8.36
CA PHE A 108 10.32 -5.05 -7.36
C PHE A 108 11.71 -5.24 -7.98
N LEU A 109 11.79 -5.61 -9.25
CA LEU A 109 13.04 -5.67 -10.02
C LEU A 109 13.38 -4.29 -10.64
N PHE A 110 12.42 -3.67 -11.34
CA PHE A 110 12.69 -2.49 -12.16
C PHE A 110 12.76 -1.19 -11.34
N LEU A 111 11.89 -0.98 -10.35
CA LEU A 111 11.87 0.27 -9.60
C LEU A 111 13.16 0.52 -8.80
N PRO A 112 13.77 -0.45 -8.10
CA PRO A 112 15.08 -0.26 -7.49
C PRO A 112 16.15 0.18 -8.49
N MET A 113 16.19 -0.43 -9.68
CA MET A 113 17.14 -0.05 -10.73
C MET A 113 16.91 1.37 -11.25
N VAL A 114 15.64 1.77 -11.43
CA VAL A 114 15.26 3.15 -11.80
C VAL A 114 15.72 4.14 -10.73
N MET A 115 15.48 3.83 -9.46
CA MET A 115 15.85 4.70 -8.33
C MET A 115 17.37 4.88 -8.21
N ILE A 116 18.15 3.81 -8.37
CA ILE A 116 19.61 3.88 -8.42
C ILE A 116 20.08 4.82 -9.52
N ARG A 117 19.49 4.71 -10.70
CA ARG A 117 19.87 5.51 -11.87
C ARG A 117 19.52 6.99 -11.71
N ILE A 118 18.38 7.29 -11.14
CA ILE A 118 17.95 8.67 -10.91
C ILE A 118 18.74 9.30 -9.77
N GLY A 119 19.20 8.47 -8.83
CA GLY A 119 19.91 8.91 -7.63
C GLY A 119 18.98 9.69 -6.69
N THR A 120 19.49 10.78 -6.12
CA THR A 120 18.71 11.59 -5.17
C THR A 120 17.60 12.36 -5.88
N VAL A 121 16.34 12.04 -5.57
CA VAL A 121 15.19 12.79 -6.05
C VAL A 121 15.09 14.11 -5.28
N PRO A 122 15.04 15.26 -5.97
CA PRO A 122 14.90 16.55 -5.32
C PRO A 122 13.64 16.64 -4.46
N ARG A 123 13.76 17.17 -3.24
CA ARG A 123 12.61 17.31 -2.30
C ARG A 123 11.39 17.97 -2.94
N LYS A 124 11.59 18.97 -3.80
CA LYS A 124 10.50 19.65 -4.52
C LYS A 124 9.67 18.72 -5.41
N TRP A 125 10.25 17.65 -5.96
CA TRP A 125 9.53 16.70 -6.79
C TRP A 125 8.73 15.72 -5.94
N ILE A 126 9.31 15.26 -4.83
CA ILE A 126 8.59 14.44 -3.85
C ILE A 126 7.41 15.22 -3.29
N HIS A 127 7.63 16.50 -2.98
CA HIS A 127 6.57 17.39 -2.53
C HIS A 127 5.47 17.58 -3.58
N GLY A 128 5.84 17.89 -4.82
CA GLY A 128 4.90 18.01 -5.94
C GLY A 128 4.10 16.73 -6.19
N PHE A 129 4.75 15.57 -6.12
CA PHE A 129 4.09 14.26 -6.21
C PHE A 129 2.98 14.11 -5.15
N TRP A 130 3.30 14.38 -3.89
CA TRP A 130 2.32 14.26 -2.81
C TRP A 130 1.24 15.32 -2.88
N LEU A 131 1.55 16.54 -3.32
CA LEU A 131 0.53 17.56 -3.57
C LEU A 131 -0.48 17.11 -4.63
N LEU A 132 -0.03 16.49 -5.71
CA LEU A 132 -0.91 15.95 -6.75
C LEU A 132 -1.76 14.80 -6.21
N CYS A 133 -1.18 13.87 -5.43
CA CYS A 133 -1.93 12.82 -4.78
C CYS A 133 -3.02 13.39 -3.86
N ILE A 134 -2.65 14.32 -2.96
CA ILE A 134 -3.55 14.96 -2.00
C ILE A 134 -4.68 15.72 -2.71
N SER A 135 -4.34 16.48 -3.75
CA SER A 135 -5.33 17.21 -4.55
C SER A 135 -6.30 16.25 -5.25
N SER A 136 -5.78 15.19 -5.86
CA SER A 136 -6.60 14.17 -6.52
C SER A 136 -7.56 13.50 -5.54
N ILE A 137 -7.09 13.15 -4.34
CA ILE A 137 -7.93 12.59 -3.27
C ILE A 137 -8.97 13.60 -2.80
N PHE A 138 -8.60 14.86 -2.65
CA PHE A 138 -9.52 15.90 -2.21
C PHE A 138 -10.71 16.05 -3.17
N PHE A 139 -10.45 16.13 -4.48
CA PHE A 139 -11.53 16.24 -5.47
C PHE A 139 -12.42 14.99 -5.49
N THR A 140 -11.84 13.78 -5.44
CA THR A 140 -12.65 12.56 -5.39
C THR A 140 -13.42 12.44 -4.08
N SER A 141 -12.87 12.89 -2.96
CA SER A 141 -13.53 12.83 -1.67
C SER A 141 -14.74 13.76 -1.56
N ILE A 142 -14.71 14.92 -2.23
CA ILE A 142 -15.87 15.81 -2.31
C ILE A 142 -17.05 15.12 -3.00
N TRP A 143 -16.77 14.44 -4.13
CA TRP A 143 -17.81 13.70 -4.87
C TRP A 143 -18.38 12.55 -4.00
N ILE A 144 -17.52 11.78 -3.34
CA ILE A 144 -17.94 10.68 -2.45
C ILE A 144 -18.75 11.22 -1.26
N LEU A 145 -18.33 12.33 -0.68
CA LEU A 145 -19.04 12.95 0.44
C LEU A 145 -20.43 13.46 0.02
N PHE A 146 -20.52 14.05 -1.17
CA PHE A 146 -21.80 14.49 -1.73
C PHE A 146 -22.77 13.31 -1.94
N ASP A 147 -22.31 12.20 -2.55
CA ASP A 147 -23.09 10.98 -2.70
C ASP A 147 -23.52 10.40 -1.34
N TYR A 148 -22.60 10.36 -0.37
CA TYR A 148 -22.91 9.90 0.99
C TYR A 148 -23.96 10.76 1.69
N ILE A 149 -23.92 12.08 1.55
CA ILE A 149 -24.91 12.98 2.17
C ILE A 149 -26.31 12.77 1.56
N GLN A 150 -26.38 12.60 0.24
CA GLN A 150 -27.67 12.37 -0.45
C GLN A 150 -28.29 11.02 -0.15
N HIS A 151 -27.48 9.96 -0.02
CA HIS A 151 -27.93 8.57 0.13
C HIS A 151 -27.49 7.95 1.47
N SER A 152 -27.34 8.76 2.51
CA SER A 152 -26.73 8.32 3.78
C SER A 152 -27.44 7.14 4.42
N GLN A 153 -28.77 7.09 4.38
CA GLN A 153 -29.54 5.98 4.95
C GLN A 153 -29.27 4.67 4.19
N GLU A 154 -29.38 4.68 2.88
CA GLU A 154 -29.16 3.51 2.02
C GLU A 154 -27.71 2.99 2.14
N ILE A 155 -26.74 3.92 2.14
CA ILE A 155 -25.32 3.58 2.26
C ILE A 155 -25.03 2.97 3.63
N ASN A 156 -25.61 3.50 4.72
CA ASN A 156 -25.42 2.95 6.06
C ASN A 156 -26.07 1.57 6.21
N GLU A 157 -27.24 1.34 5.61
CA GLU A 157 -27.88 0.01 5.55
C GLU A 157 -27.02 -0.98 4.73
N PHE A 158 -26.45 -0.53 3.61
CA PHE A 158 -25.54 -1.34 2.81
C PHE A 158 -24.25 -1.71 3.59
N ILE A 159 -23.71 -0.78 4.38
CA ILE A 159 -22.57 -1.04 5.26
C ILE A 159 -22.94 -2.07 6.35
N MET A 160 -24.13 -2.01 6.91
CA MET A 160 -24.64 -2.99 7.88
C MET A 160 -24.83 -4.39 7.28
N LYS A 161 -24.91 -4.52 5.96
CA LYS A 161 -24.94 -5.80 5.23
C LYS A 161 -23.59 -6.24 4.70
N GLY A 162 -22.47 -5.58 5.13
CA GLY A 162 -21.11 -5.92 4.75
C GLY A 162 -20.54 -5.08 3.61
N GLY A 163 -21.31 -4.18 3.03
CA GLY A 163 -20.86 -3.27 1.99
C GLY A 163 -19.84 -2.23 2.46
N ALA A 164 -19.48 -1.34 1.56
CA ALA A 164 -18.61 -0.21 1.82
C ALA A 164 -19.06 1.00 0.99
N VAL A 165 -18.66 2.19 1.42
CA VAL A 165 -18.85 3.42 0.64
C VAL A 165 -18.19 3.26 -0.74
N LYS A 166 -18.87 3.68 -1.79
CA LYS A 166 -18.40 3.61 -3.17
C LYS A 166 -17.19 4.52 -3.38
N THR A 167 -16.12 3.98 -3.93
CA THR A 167 -14.87 4.71 -4.17
C THR A 167 -14.36 4.42 -5.59
N PRO A 168 -13.59 5.31 -6.24
CA PRO A 168 -13.11 5.12 -7.62
C PRO A 168 -12.25 3.86 -7.80
N ILE A 169 -11.52 3.48 -6.77
CA ILE A 169 -10.72 2.25 -6.70
C ILE A 169 -11.18 1.42 -5.50
N SER A 170 -10.53 0.29 -5.22
CA SER A 170 -10.82 -0.49 -4.01
C SER A 170 -10.82 0.40 -2.76
N HIS A 171 -11.91 0.39 -2.00
CA HIS A 171 -12.08 1.19 -0.77
C HIS A 171 -10.94 0.97 0.24
N ILE A 172 -10.35 -0.22 0.28
CA ILE A 172 -9.19 -0.54 1.14
C ILE A 172 -7.99 0.29 0.70
N ARG A 173 -7.63 0.27 -0.60
CA ARG A 173 -6.49 1.03 -1.14
C ARG A 173 -6.71 2.53 -0.98
N TYR A 174 -7.91 3.00 -1.30
CA TYR A 174 -8.28 4.40 -1.20
C TYR A 174 -8.11 4.92 0.24
N SER A 175 -8.59 4.18 1.24
CA SER A 175 -8.45 4.56 2.65
C SER A 175 -7.01 4.58 3.14
N ILE A 176 -6.15 3.66 2.66
CA ILE A 176 -4.72 3.66 3.00
C ILE A 176 -4.02 4.88 2.40
N ILE A 177 -4.34 5.25 1.16
CA ILE A 177 -3.75 6.45 0.52
C ILE A 177 -4.17 7.72 1.28
N ILE A 178 -5.42 7.80 1.76
CA ILE A 178 -5.87 8.90 2.62
C ILE A 178 -5.08 8.93 3.93
N ALA A 179 -4.90 7.79 4.59
CA ALA A 179 -4.12 7.71 5.83
C ALA A 179 -2.67 8.19 5.61
N CYS A 180 -2.01 7.76 4.54
CA CYS A 180 -0.69 8.25 4.15
C CYS A 180 -0.69 9.77 3.90
N SER A 181 -1.71 10.29 3.22
CA SER A 181 -1.83 11.73 2.96
C SER A 181 -1.99 12.55 4.24
N ILE A 182 -2.76 12.05 5.21
CA ILE A 182 -2.91 12.68 6.54
C ILE A 182 -1.56 12.73 7.26
N LEU A 183 -0.80 11.62 7.27
CA LEU A 183 0.51 11.55 7.92
C LEU A 183 1.52 12.50 7.27
N ILE A 184 1.49 12.65 5.96
CA ILE A 184 2.37 13.57 5.22
C ILE A 184 1.99 15.03 5.49
N LEU A 185 0.69 15.37 5.44
CA LEU A 185 0.22 16.70 5.80
C LEU A 185 0.62 17.06 7.23
N MET A 186 0.46 16.14 8.17
CA MET A 186 0.91 16.32 9.55
C MET A 186 2.41 16.60 9.61
N GLN A 187 3.23 15.82 8.92
CA GLN A 187 4.68 16.03 8.89
C GLN A 187 5.05 17.42 8.35
N TRP A 188 4.40 17.86 7.27
CA TRP A 188 4.62 19.19 6.70
C TRP A 188 4.23 20.31 7.66
N ILE A 189 3.08 20.18 8.34
CA ILE A 189 2.60 21.15 9.33
C ILE A 189 3.56 21.25 10.53
N VAL A 190 4.04 20.10 11.04
CA VAL A 190 4.92 20.04 12.21
C VAL A 190 6.33 20.57 11.91
N LYS A 191 6.89 20.18 10.77
CA LYS A 191 8.28 20.56 10.42
C LYS A 191 8.41 21.96 9.84
N ASN A 192 7.31 22.54 9.34
CA ASN A 192 7.28 23.87 8.72
C ASN A 192 8.31 24.04 7.56
N GLU A 193 8.65 22.92 6.88
CA GLU A 193 9.73 22.87 5.88
C GLU A 193 9.29 23.20 4.46
N VAL A 194 7.97 23.36 4.22
CA VAL A 194 7.38 23.32 2.87
C VAL A 194 6.67 24.64 2.53
N PHE A 195 6.50 25.52 3.50
CA PHE A 195 5.68 26.72 3.33
C PHE A 195 6.53 27.91 2.91
N GLU A 196 6.23 28.46 1.74
CA GLU A 196 6.73 29.78 1.33
C GLU A 196 5.87 30.92 1.93
N LYS A 197 4.58 30.68 2.10
CA LYS A 197 3.61 31.67 2.61
C LYS A 197 2.81 31.12 3.79
N LYS A 198 2.48 31.97 4.76
CA LYS A 198 1.65 31.60 5.94
C LYS A 198 0.28 31.02 5.54
N PHE A 199 -0.28 31.45 4.42
CA PHE A 199 -1.57 30.98 3.90
C PHE A 199 -1.55 29.49 3.53
N GLU A 200 -0.45 28.99 2.96
CA GLU A 200 -0.31 27.57 2.57
C GLU A 200 -0.44 26.65 3.78
N ARG A 201 0.09 27.05 4.92
CA ARG A 201 -0.04 26.30 6.16
C ARG A 201 -1.49 26.10 6.58
N TRP A 202 -2.34 27.13 6.41
CA TRP A 202 -3.76 27.03 6.76
C TRP A 202 -4.51 26.10 5.82
N ILE A 203 -4.17 26.07 4.52
CA ILE A 203 -4.71 25.10 3.57
C ILE A 203 -4.38 23.67 4.01
N TYR A 204 -3.13 23.40 4.40
CA TYR A 204 -2.73 22.04 4.81
C TYR A 204 -3.37 21.64 6.15
N ILE A 205 -3.55 22.57 7.08
CA ILE A 205 -4.30 22.31 8.32
C ILE A 205 -5.77 21.99 7.99
N PHE A 206 -6.38 22.73 7.09
CA PHE A 206 -7.74 22.45 6.63
C PHE A 206 -7.84 21.06 5.99
N LEU A 207 -6.96 20.72 5.05
CA LEU A 207 -6.94 19.41 4.40
C LEU A 207 -6.67 18.27 5.41
N PHE A 208 -5.81 18.49 6.38
CA PHE A 208 -5.52 17.54 7.44
C PHE A 208 -6.77 17.21 8.27
N ILE A 209 -7.47 18.24 8.74
CA ILE A 209 -8.71 18.08 9.53
C ILE A 209 -9.81 17.45 8.66
N TYR A 210 -9.97 17.93 7.42
CA TYR A 210 -10.94 17.41 6.47
C TYR A 210 -10.75 15.91 6.22
N PHE A 211 -9.53 15.46 5.94
CA PHE A 211 -9.27 14.06 5.69
C PHE A 211 -9.40 13.17 6.93
N ILE A 212 -9.10 13.70 8.13
CA ILE A 212 -9.39 12.98 9.38
C ILE A 212 -10.90 12.72 9.49
N ILE A 213 -11.74 13.70 9.25
CA ILE A 213 -13.19 13.51 9.28
C ILE A 213 -13.63 12.54 8.19
N PHE A 214 -13.14 12.74 6.98
CA PHE A 214 -13.53 11.96 5.81
C PHE A 214 -13.15 10.47 5.93
N ILE A 215 -11.97 10.12 6.45
CA ILE A 215 -11.57 8.71 6.62
C ILE A 215 -12.50 7.95 7.58
N HIS A 216 -13.06 8.64 8.58
CA HIS A 216 -14.04 8.05 9.49
C HIS A 216 -15.41 7.90 8.82
N ILE A 217 -15.81 8.84 7.95
CA ILE A 217 -17.06 8.74 7.16
C ILE A 217 -17.03 7.54 6.23
N ILE A 218 -15.96 7.30 5.49
CA ILE A 218 -15.85 6.11 4.63
C ILE A 218 -15.73 4.80 5.44
N SER A 219 -15.43 4.87 6.73
CA SER A 219 -15.43 3.79 7.74
C SER A 219 -14.71 2.51 7.32
N VAL A 220 -13.61 2.62 6.58
CA VAL A 220 -12.80 1.48 6.14
C VAL A 220 -11.75 1.16 7.20
N LYS A 221 -11.87 -0.01 7.82
CA LYS A 221 -11.03 -0.46 8.97
C LYS A 221 -9.54 -0.32 8.72
N SER A 222 -9.05 -0.79 7.56
CA SER A 222 -7.61 -0.78 7.24
C SER A 222 -7.01 0.63 7.20
N GLY A 223 -7.74 1.61 6.65
CA GLY A 223 -7.29 3.00 6.62
C GLY A 223 -7.29 3.63 8.01
N ILE A 224 -8.36 3.43 8.79
CA ILE A 224 -8.48 3.95 10.15
C ILE A 224 -7.39 3.37 11.05
N ILE A 225 -7.24 2.04 11.07
CA ILE A 225 -6.20 1.37 11.86
C ILE A 225 -4.80 1.84 11.43
N GLY A 226 -4.53 1.90 10.11
CA GLY A 226 -3.26 2.38 9.58
C GLY A 226 -2.96 3.84 9.99
N LEU A 227 -3.97 4.72 9.98
CA LEU A 227 -3.84 6.09 10.46
C LEU A 227 -3.48 6.15 11.95
N TYR A 228 -4.24 5.46 12.80
CA TYR A 228 -4.02 5.50 14.25
C TYR A 228 -2.67 4.90 14.64
N ILE A 229 -2.28 3.77 14.03
CA ILE A 229 -0.95 3.20 14.22
C ILE A 229 0.15 4.16 13.75
N GLY A 230 -0.02 4.76 12.57
CA GLY A 230 0.95 5.73 12.03
C GLY A 230 1.11 6.95 12.93
N LEU A 231 0.00 7.53 13.41
CA LEU A 231 0.02 8.64 14.39
C LEU A 231 0.69 8.22 15.70
N PHE A 232 0.32 7.06 16.24
CA PHE A 232 0.88 6.53 17.47
C PHE A 232 2.41 6.34 17.36
N ILE A 233 2.88 5.69 16.29
CA ILE A 233 4.32 5.47 16.07
C ILE A 233 5.06 6.81 15.92
N TYR A 234 4.58 7.70 15.05
CA TYR A 234 5.22 8.99 14.79
C TYR A 234 5.39 9.82 16.08
N TRP A 235 4.30 10.00 16.83
CA TRP A 235 4.30 10.78 18.05
C TRP A 235 5.05 10.10 19.19
N THR A 236 5.01 8.77 19.28
CA THR A 236 5.78 8.01 20.27
C THR A 236 7.27 8.27 20.09
N PHE A 237 7.79 8.08 18.88
CA PHE A 237 9.22 8.36 18.61
C PHE A 237 9.59 9.83 18.89
N TYR A 238 8.75 10.76 18.44
CA TYR A 238 9.02 12.19 18.64
C TYR A 238 9.00 12.59 20.12
N LEU A 239 8.00 12.17 20.88
CA LEU A 239 7.81 12.60 22.27
C LEU A 239 8.78 11.90 23.23
N LEU A 240 9.03 10.60 23.04
CA LEU A 240 10.00 9.87 23.87
C LEU A 240 11.43 10.37 23.63
N LYS A 241 11.81 10.62 22.37
CA LYS A 241 13.11 11.23 22.05
C LYS A 241 13.31 12.57 22.76
N ASN A 242 12.27 13.36 22.92
CA ASN A 242 12.29 14.67 23.57
C ASN A 242 11.97 14.61 25.08
N LYS A 243 11.87 13.41 25.68
CA LYS A 243 11.53 13.17 27.11
C LYS A 243 10.21 13.80 27.55
N LYS A 244 9.22 13.89 26.67
CA LYS A 244 7.91 14.54 26.89
C LYS A 244 6.83 13.52 27.30
N MET A 245 7.05 12.81 28.40
CA MET A 245 6.17 11.70 28.83
C MET A 245 4.72 12.13 29.05
N ILE A 246 4.47 13.30 29.66
CA ILE A 246 3.10 13.79 29.89
C ILE A 246 2.39 14.03 28.57
N GLN A 247 3.07 14.61 27.58
CA GLN A 247 2.50 14.82 26.26
C GLN A 247 2.24 13.50 25.52
N TRP A 248 3.06 12.49 25.76
CA TRP A 248 2.85 11.14 25.22
C TRP A 248 1.58 10.49 25.80
N LEU A 249 1.36 10.58 27.11
CA LEU A 249 0.13 10.10 27.75
C LEU A 249 -1.10 10.89 27.25
N ALA A 250 -0.98 12.21 27.14
CA ALA A 250 -2.05 13.07 26.60
C ALA A 250 -2.39 12.69 25.15
N MET A 251 -1.40 12.36 24.32
CA MET A 251 -1.61 11.88 22.94
C MET A 251 -2.41 10.57 22.93
N ILE A 252 -2.05 9.60 23.77
CA ILE A 252 -2.80 8.32 23.87
C ILE A 252 -4.24 8.59 24.28
N ALA A 253 -4.47 9.43 25.30
CA ALA A 253 -5.81 9.81 25.73
C ALA A 253 -6.59 10.50 24.60
N THR A 254 -5.95 11.38 23.84
CA THR A 254 -6.57 12.08 22.69
C THR A 254 -6.98 11.10 21.60
N LEU A 255 -6.13 10.15 21.22
CA LEU A 255 -6.46 9.12 20.21
C LEU A 255 -7.65 8.26 20.68
N PHE A 256 -7.70 7.90 21.97
CA PHE A 256 -8.80 7.14 22.54
C PHE A 256 -10.12 7.94 22.54
N ILE A 257 -10.09 9.20 22.96
CA ILE A 257 -11.26 10.08 22.96
C ILE A 257 -11.76 10.30 21.51
N LEU A 258 -10.86 10.53 20.56
CA LEU A 258 -11.23 10.67 19.15
C LEU A 258 -11.89 9.40 18.59
N SER A 259 -11.43 8.21 18.98
CA SER A 259 -12.04 6.95 18.56
C SER A 259 -13.48 6.82 19.09
N ILE A 260 -13.72 7.16 20.37
CA ILE A 260 -15.05 7.15 20.97
C ILE A 260 -15.95 8.20 20.33
N ALA A 261 -15.44 9.41 20.12
CA ALA A 261 -16.19 10.47 19.47
C ALA A 261 -16.58 10.10 18.03
N ALA A 262 -15.65 9.56 17.25
CA ALA A 262 -15.91 9.08 15.89
C ALA A 262 -16.99 7.99 15.87
N TYR A 263 -16.94 7.00 16.79
CA TYR A 263 -17.96 5.97 16.90
C TYR A 263 -19.35 6.52 17.18
N ASN A 264 -19.47 7.54 18.05
CA ASN A 264 -20.77 8.12 18.40
C ASN A 264 -21.32 9.09 17.35
N LEU A 265 -20.45 9.85 16.69
CA LEU A 265 -20.84 10.93 15.78
C LEU A 265 -20.96 10.47 14.31
N VAL A 266 -20.31 9.37 13.92
CA VAL A 266 -20.27 8.93 12.51
C VAL A 266 -21.14 7.68 12.31
N PRO A 267 -22.33 7.81 11.68
CA PRO A 267 -23.27 6.69 11.51
C PRO A 267 -22.69 5.50 10.73
N SER A 268 -21.92 5.76 9.68
CA SER A 268 -21.28 4.70 8.87
C SER A 268 -20.28 3.87 9.70
N LEU A 269 -19.53 4.52 10.58
CA LEU A 269 -18.60 3.83 11.47
C LEU A 269 -19.35 2.96 12.49
N LYS A 270 -20.44 3.49 13.05
CA LYS A 270 -21.32 2.73 13.96
C LYS A 270 -21.90 1.50 13.26
N SER A 271 -22.41 1.65 12.04
CA SER A 271 -22.91 0.55 11.21
C SER A 271 -21.82 -0.50 10.94
N LYS A 272 -20.58 -0.07 10.65
CA LYS A 272 -19.46 -0.98 10.41
C LYS A 272 -19.04 -1.77 11.65
N VAL A 273 -19.03 -1.14 12.81
CA VAL A 273 -18.76 -1.81 14.09
C VAL A 273 -19.86 -2.81 14.42
N ALA A 274 -21.13 -2.41 14.29
CA ALA A 274 -22.28 -3.29 14.53
C ALA A 274 -22.22 -4.54 13.63
N TYR A 275 -21.94 -4.37 12.33
CA TYR A 275 -21.73 -5.49 11.42
C TYR A 275 -20.60 -6.42 11.87
N THR A 276 -19.48 -5.87 12.35
CA THR A 276 -18.35 -6.68 12.82
C THR A 276 -18.71 -7.52 14.04
N VAL A 277 -19.42 -6.93 15.00
CA VAL A 277 -19.88 -7.63 16.20
C VAL A 277 -20.87 -8.75 15.82
N TRP A 278 -21.78 -8.44 14.90
CA TRP A 278 -22.75 -9.42 14.41
C TRP A 278 -22.06 -10.60 13.70
N GLN A 279 -21.09 -10.36 12.82
CA GLN A 279 -20.30 -11.42 12.18
C GLN A 279 -19.64 -12.36 13.19
N TYR A 280 -19.05 -11.79 14.25
CA TYR A 280 -18.41 -12.57 15.31
C TYR A 280 -19.42 -13.45 16.04
N SER A 281 -20.62 -12.94 16.31
CA SER A 281 -21.70 -13.73 16.94
C SER A 281 -22.19 -14.88 16.05
N GLU A 282 -22.30 -14.68 14.73
CA GLU A 282 -22.67 -15.72 13.79
C GLU A 282 -21.56 -16.78 13.63
N TRP A 283 -20.31 -16.37 13.69
CA TRP A 283 -19.18 -17.30 13.71
C TRP A 283 -19.21 -18.23 14.91
N GLN A 284 -19.50 -17.71 16.10
CA GLN A 284 -19.64 -18.53 17.31
C GLN A 284 -20.78 -19.56 17.19
N LYS A 285 -21.79 -19.30 16.36
CA LYS A 285 -22.88 -20.23 16.05
C LYS A 285 -22.54 -21.24 14.94
N GLY A 286 -21.32 -21.27 14.45
CA GLY A 286 -20.87 -22.15 13.37
C GLY A 286 -21.26 -21.69 11.95
N LYS A 287 -21.80 -20.48 11.78
CA LYS A 287 -22.19 -19.91 10.49
C LYS A 287 -21.11 -18.96 9.97
N TRP A 288 -20.11 -19.46 9.28
CA TRP A 288 -18.94 -18.65 8.92
C TRP A 288 -18.73 -18.41 7.42
N LEU A 289 -19.46 -19.14 6.56
CA LEU A 289 -19.17 -19.27 5.11
C LEU A 289 -19.31 -18.01 4.25
N TYR A 290 -19.84 -16.88 4.76
CA TYR A 290 -20.23 -15.76 3.91
C TYR A 290 -19.85 -14.37 4.46
N TYR A 291 -18.94 -14.31 5.45
CA TYR A 291 -18.64 -13.06 6.15
C TYR A 291 -17.18 -12.64 5.95
N SER A 292 -16.97 -11.46 5.36
CA SER A 292 -15.67 -11.00 4.89
C SER A 292 -14.53 -11.02 5.93
N ASP A 293 -14.82 -10.74 7.19
CA ASP A 293 -13.79 -10.76 8.25
C ASP A 293 -13.50 -12.20 8.70
N ILE A 294 -14.52 -13.05 8.75
CA ILE A 294 -14.39 -14.46 9.10
C ILE A 294 -13.69 -15.24 7.99
N GLU A 295 -14.04 -14.99 6.73
CA GLU A 295 -13.32 -15.57 5.59
C GLU A 295 -11.82 -15.27 5.63
N ARG A 296 -11.42 -14.07 6.11
CA ARG A 296 -10.01 -13.73 6.30
C ARG A 296 -9.34 -14.59 7.37
N LEU A 297 -10.01 -14.80 8.52
CA LEU A 297 -9.49 -15.68 9.58
C LEU A 297 -9.36 -17.12 9.08
N VAL A 298 -10.37 -17.63 8.39
CA VAL A 298 -10.34 -18.96 7.79
C VAL A 298 -9.23 -19.08 6.77
N SER A 299 -9.06 -18.09 5.90
CA SER A 299 -7.97 -18.10 4.90
C SER A 299 -6.58 -18.13 5.53
N ILE A 300 -6.41 -17.47 6.69
CA ILE A 300 -5.16 -17.54 7.47
C ILE A 300 -4.97 -18.95 8.04
N GLN A 301 -6.01 -19.58 8.59
CA GLN A 301 -5.94 -20.94 9.11
C GLN A 301 -5.59 -21.94 8.01
N MET A 302 -6.23 -21.85 6.84
CA MET A 302 -5.91 -22.72 5.69
C MET A 302 -4.48 -22.46 5.19
N GLY A 303 -4.05 -21.21 5.12
CA GLY A 303 -2.65 -20.90 4.78
C GLY A 303 -1.64 -21.49 5.76
N LEU A 304 -1.93 -21.46 7.07
CA LEU A 304 -1.09 -22.11 8.09
C LEU A 304 -1.08 -23.64 7.98
N GLN A 305 -2.20 -24.24 7.54
CA GLN A 305 -2.25 -25.67 7.26
C GLN A 305 -1.34 -26.05 6.08
N ILE A 306 -1.35 -25.25 5.00
CA ILE A 306 -0.43 -25.42 3.87
C ILE A 306 1.03 -25.31 4.34
N VAL A 307 1.33 -24.28 5.16
CA VAL A 307 2.69 -24.10 5.72
C VAL A 307 3.15 -25.31 6.53
N LYS A 308 2.28 -25.95 7.31
CA LYS A 308 2.63 -27.18 8.05
C LYS A 308 3.05 -28.30 7.13
N ASN A 309 2.42 -28.44 5.97
CA ASN A 309 2.72 -29.50 5.01
C ASN A 309 3.98 -29.19 4.18
N PHE A 310 4.24 -27.90 3.89
CA PHE A 310 5.34 -27.44 3.03
C PHE A 310 6.17 -26.31 3.68
N PRO A 311 6.79 -26.52 4.86
CA PRO A 311 7.38 -25.44 5.64
C PRO A 311 8.65 -24.82 5.02
N ILE A 312 9.45 -25.60 4.29
CA ILE A 312 10.77 -25.18 3.78
C ILE A 312 10.67 -24.67 2.34
N SER A 313 10.14 -25.51 1.45
CA SER A 313 10.06 -25.19 0.00
C SER A 313 8.84 -24.35 -0.37
N GLY A 314 7.76 -24.41 0.43
CA GLY A 314 6.44 -23.99 0.00
C GLY A 314 5.88 -24.94 -1.07
N THR A 315 4.72 -24.59 -1.61
CA THR A 315 4.07 -25.36 -2.68
C THR A 315 4.70 -25.11 -4.07
N GLY A 316 5.42 -24.02 -4.24
CA GLY A 316 5.64 -23.34 -5.51
C GLY A 316 4.54 -22.31 -5.77
N ILE A 317 4.91 -21.12 -6.20
CA ILE A 317 3.92 -20.03 -6.41
C ILE A 317 2.91 -20.38 -7.51
N GLY A 318 3.27 -21.24 -8.46
CA GLY A 318 2.35 -21.73 -9.50
C GLY A 318 1.28 -22.65 -8.95
N ASP A 319 1.59 -23.45 -7.95
CA ASP A 319 0.71 -24.51 -7.46
C ASP A 319 -0.13 -24.07 -6.25
N ILE A 320 0.11 -22.87 -5.72
CA ILE A 320 -0.55 -22.37 -4.51
C ILE A 320 -2.07 -22.37 -4.62
N GLU A 321 -2.62 -22.14 -5.82
CA GLU A 321 -4.07 -22.13 -6.03
C GLU A 321 -4.65 -23.52 -5.89
N GLN A 322 -4.05 -24.52 -6.54
CA GLN A 322 -4.54 -25.88 -6.49
C GLN A 322 -4.43 -26.45 -5.07
N VAL A 323 -3.27 -26.29 -4.43
CA VAL A 323 -3.08 -26.75 -3.05
C VAL A 323 -4.03 -26.04 -2.07
N THR A 324 -4.34 -24.75 -2.31
CA THR A 324 -5.36 -24.06 -1.51
C THR A 324 -6.74 -24.68 -1.70
N LYS A 325 -7.15 -25.01 -2.95
CA LYS A 325 -8.43 -25.69 -3.24
C LYS A 325 -8.53 -27.03 -2.51
N ASP A 326 -7.49 -27.83 -2.60
CA ASP A 326 -7.44 -29.15 -1.96
C ASP A 326 -7.54 -29.02 -0.43
N THR A 327 -6.78 -28.09 0.17
CA THR A 327 -6.81 -27.82 1.61
C THR A 327 -8.20 -27.35 2.10
N TYR A 328 -8.87 -26.46 1.35
CA TYR A 328 -10.22 -26.03 1.68
C TYR A 328 -11.23 -27.16 1.56
N TYR A 329 -11.08 -28.02 0.55
CA TYR A 329 -11.95 -29.17 0.37
C TYR A 329 -11.76 -30.20 1.48
N GLU A 330 -10.53 -30.57 1.78
CA GLU A 330 -10.20 -31.56 2.82
C GLU A 330 -10.60 -31.09 4.23
N CYS A 331 -10.31 -29.83 4.57
CA CYS A 331 -10.57 -29.33 5.93
C CYS A 331 -12.01 -28.89 6.16
N LEU A 332 -12.71 -28.39 5.13
CA LEU A 332 -13.97 -27.69 5.28
C LEU A 332 -15.07 -28.17 4.35
N ASN A 333 -14.77 -29.12 3.45
CA ASN A 333 -15.65 -29.56 2.37
C ASN A 333 -16.24 -28.38 1.55
N HIS A 334 -15.40 -27.36 1.29
CA HIS A 334 -15.80 -26.12 0.65
C HIS A 334 -15.05 -25.91 -0.66
N LYS A 335 -15.77 -25.45 -1.72
CA LYS A 335 -15.22 -25.27 -3.07
C LYS A 335 -14.65 -23.87 -3.33
N GLU A 336 -15.21 -22.84 -2.69
CA GLU A 336 -14.73 -21.48 -2.84
C GLU A 336 -13.49 -21.27 -1.97
N ILE A 337 -12.46 -20.71 -2.55
CA ILE A 337 -11.18 -20.49 -1.87
C ILE A 337 -10.86 -19.00 -1.73
N LYS A 338 -10.09 -18.69 -0.70
CA LYS A 338 -9.39 -17.42 -0.58
C LYS A 338 -7.95 -17.68 -0.18
N TYR A 339 -7.01 -17.07 -0.86
CA TYR A 339 -5.62 -17.07 -0.43
C TYR A 339 -5.49 -16.45 0.95
N ALA A 340 -4.48 -16.85 1.71
CA ALA A 340 -4.25 -16.32 3.04
C ALA A 340 -4.20 -14.77 3.01
N HIS A 341 -5.13 -14.12 3.72
CA HIS A 341 -5.22 -12.67 3.81
C HIS A 341 -4.14 -12.09 4.74
N ASN A 342 -2.98 -12.72 4.73
CA ASN A 342 -1.77 -12.31 5.43
C ASN A 342 -0.59 -12.61 4.50
N GLN A 343 0.13 -11.55 4.08
CA GLN A 343 1.20 -11.68 3.09
C GLN A 343 2.35 -12.57 3.59
N PHE A 344 2.67 -12.56 4.87
CA PHE A 344 3.70 -13.43 5.46
C PHE A 344 3.33 -14.90 5.29
N ILE A 345 2.09 -15.25 5.65
CA ILE A 345 1.59 -16.63 5.54
C ILE A 345 1.46 -17.05 4.08
N PHE A 346 0.94 -16.17 3.22
CA PHE A 346 0.83 -16.44 1.79
C PHE A 346 2.19 -16.71 1.16
N SER A 347 3.18 -15.84 1.42
CA SER A 347 4.52 -16.00 0.88
C SER A 347 5.22 -17.23 1.44
N TRP A 348 4.98 -17.56 2.72
CA TRP A 348 5.48 -18.78 3.34
C TRP A 348 4.86 -20.03 2.71
N ALA A 349 3.55 -20.07 2.56
CA ALA A 349 2.84 -21.19 1.94
C ALA A 349 3.28 -21.41 0.48
N ALA A 350 3.43 -20.32 -0.28
CA ALA A 350 3.77 -20.37 -1.70
C ALA A 350 5.27 -20.66 -1.97
N CYS A 351 6.16 -19.96 -1.28
CA CYS A 351 7.61 -19.98 -1.56
C CYS A 351 8.46 -20.48 -0.38
N GLY A 352 7.83 -21.05 0.64
CA GLY A 352 8.51 -21.62 1.80
C GLY A 352 9.21 -20.57 2.67
N LEU A 353 10.21 -21.01 3.41
CA LEU A 353 10.98 -20.16 4.31
C LEU A 353 11.61 -18.96 3.62
N LEU A 354 12.07 -19.11 2.37
CA LEU A 354 12.59 -17.99 1.57
C LEU A 354 11.50 -16.96 1.28
N GLY A 355 10.27 -17.40 1.00
CA GLY A 355 9.12 -16.51 0.84
C GLY A 355 8.82 -15.70 2.09
N LEU A 356 8.84 -16.34 3.25
CA LEU A 356 8.67 -15.65 4.55
C LEU A 356 9.79 -14.61 4.77
N LEU A 357 11.05 -15.01 4.60
CA LEU A 357 12.21 -14.13 4.79
C LEU A 357 12.26 -12.96 3.81
N SER A 358 11.66 -13.10 2.63
CA SER A 358 11.63 -12.02 1.64
C SER A 358 10.72 -10.85 2.01
N ILE A 359 9.82 -11.05 2.99
CA ILE A 359 8.87 -10.02 3.45
C ILE A 359 9.41 -9.29 4.70
N PHE A 360 10.35 -9.88 5.45
CA PHE A 360 11.07 -9.26 6.56
C PHE A 360 12.25 -8.42 6.07
#